data_45693601bbd514bcae310b01f46a823e
#
_entry.id   45693601bbd514bcae310b01f46a823e
#
_cell.length_a   1.000
_cell.length_b   1.000
_cell.length_c   1.000
_cell.angle_alpha   90.00
_cell.angle_beta   90.00
_cell.angle_gamma   90.00
#
_symmetry.space_group_name_H-M   'P 1'
#
loop_
_entity.id
_entity.type
_entity.pdbx_description
1 polymer ?
#
loop_
_entity_poly.entity_id
_entity_poly.type
_entity_poly.pdbx_seq_one_letter_code
_entity_poly.pdbx_strand_id
1 'polypeptide(L)'
;KEKLEIERNNDNFIKLYKEGIFWRAYNVSCMLFTQYFKNYKIIKKYIKYLNDTIYYCGFPETILATILDTFTKQAISYRYINEKEIIIENLTIQKLNYDEWQNNISIDNDTKKIFNDTKKINFDIKDDIISQIINYPIAESTPIEAFNFLYKIQKQLKNGSITFLVGKD
;
A
#
# COMPACT_ATOMS: atom_id res chain seq x y z
N LYS A 1 -4.56 -5.57 22.40
CA LYS A 1 -3.60 -5.16 23.44
C LYS A 1 -2.22 -5.74 23.19
N GLU A 2 -2.06 -7.04 23.05
CA GLU A 2 -0.79 -7.76 22.86
C GLU A 2 0.07 -7.19 21.72
N LYS A 3 -0.51 -6.95 20.54
CA LYS A 3 0.21 -6.34 19.40
C LYS A 3 0.85 -5.00 19.75
N LEU A 4 0.15 -4.15 20.49
CA LEU A 4 0.65 -2.81 20.84
C LEU A 4 1.72 -2.88 21.92
N GLU A 5 1.69 -3.88 22.79
CA GLU A 5 2.71 -4.10 23.80
C GLU A 5 4.02 -4.56 23.14
N ILE A 6 3.95 -5.45 22.14
CA ILE A 6 5.09 -5.84 21.32
C ILE A 6 5.70 -4.62 20.63
N GLU A 7 4.87 -3.73 20.08
CA GLU A 7 5.35 -2.53 19.40
C GLU A 7 6.00 -1.50 20.34
N ARG A 8 5.56 -1.42 21.60
CA ARG A 8 6.19 -0.54 22.61
C ARG A 8 7.62 -0.99 22.94
N ASN A 9 7.86 -2.30 22.90
CA ASN A 9 9.17 -2.92 23.17
C ASN A 9 9.94 -3.23 21.87
N ASN A 10 9.52 -2.66 20.75
CA ASN A 10 10.15 -2.91 19.46
C ASN A 10 11.42 -2.08 19.31
N ASP A 11 12.58 -2.74 19.35
CA ASP A 11 13.87 -2.07 19.18
C ASP A 11 14.22 -1.82 17.71
N ASN A 12 14.14 -2.82 16.85
CA ASN A 12 14.46 -2.67 15.41
C ASN A 12 14.00 -3.86 14.57
N PHE A 13 12.71 -4.16 14.56
CA PHE A 13 12.11 -5.18 13.68
C PHE A 13 10.78 -4.68 13.09
N ILE A 14 10.36 -5.28 11.99
CA ILE A 14 9.02 -5.06 11.44
C ILE A 14 8.18 -6.30 11.68
N LYS A 15 7.09 -6.17 12.42
CA LYS A 15 6.12 -7.25 12.60
C LYS A 15 4.88 -6.99 11.73
N LEU A 16 4.59 -7.95 10.86
CA LEU A 16 3.43 -7.94 10.00
C LEU A 16 2.36 -8.88 10.55
N TYR A 17 1.12 -8.42 10.54
CA TYR A 17 -0.05 -9.16 10.99
C TYR A 17 -1.05 -9.32 9.85
N LYS A 18 -1.46 -10.55 9.58
CA LYS A 18 -2.52 -10.85 8.60
C LYS A 18 -3.89 -10.55 9.22
N GLU A 19 -4.63 -9.68 8.57
CA GLU A 19 -6.00 -9.30 8.96
C GLU A 19 -6.90 -9.36 7.72
N GLY A 20 -7.65 -10.46 7.61
CA GLY A 20 -8.40 -10.78 6.41
C GLY A 20 -7.48 -10.98 5.21
N ILE A 21 -7.68 -10.19 4.16
CA ILE A 21 -6.87 -10.21 2.92
C ILE A 21 -5.70 -9.22 2.94
N PHE A 22 -5.45 -8.55 4.09
CA PHE A 22 -4.40 -7.56 4.23
C PHE A 22 -3.34 -8.00 5.23
N TRP A 23 -2.09 -7.62 4.95
CA TRP A 23 -1.01 -7.60 5.92
C TRP A 23 -0.84 -6.19 6.44
N ARG A 24 -0.69 -6.03 7.76
CA ARG A 24 -0.57 -4.74 8.43
C ARG A 24 0.63 -4.67 9.36
N ALA A 25 1.27 -3.51 9.35
CA ALA A 25 2.28 -3.12 10.33
C ALA A 25 1.69 -2.03 11.24
N TYR A 26 2.01 -2.08 12.53
CA TYR A 26 1.51 -1.14 13.53
C TYR A 26 2.65 -0.31 14.13
N ASN A 27 2.35 0.88 14.60
CA ASN A 27 3.23 1.77 15.37
C ASN A 27 4.70 1.78 14.87
N VAL A 28 5.65 1.25 15.66
CA VAL A 28 7.07 1.21 15.31
C VAL A 28 7.31 0.37 14.05
N SER A 29 6.66 -0.78 13.93
CA SER A 29 6.71 -1.57 12.69
C SER A 29 6.18 -0.81 11.48
N CYS A 30 5.13 0.01 11.63
CA CYS A 30 4.63 0.88 10.57
C CYS A 30 5.66 1.96 10.21
N MET A 31 6.28 2.61 11.18
CA MET A 31 7.35 3.58 10.97
C MET A 31 8.51 2.96 10.18
N LEU A 32 9.02 1.82 10.62
CA LEU A 32 10.13 1.12 9.98
C LEU A 32 9.76 0.65 8.56
N PHE A 33 8.57 0.07 8.38
CA PHE A 33 8.08 -0.38 7.08
C PHE A 33 8.00 0.76 6.07
N THR A 34 7.49 1.92 6.46
CA THR A 34 7.34 3.08 5.57
C THR A 34 8.66 3.78 5.24
N GLN A 35 9.75 3.48 5.93
CA GLN A 35 11.10 3.90 5.53
C GLN A 35 11.62 3.12 4.31
N TYR A 36 11.26 1.83 4.19
CA TYR A 36 11.56 1.02 3.01
C TYR A 36 10.59 1.27 1.87
N PHE A 37 9.31 1.47 2.19
CA PHE A 37 8.21 1.58 1.24
C PHE A 37 7.46 2.89 1.45
N LYS A 38 8.02 4.00 0.97
CA LYS A 38 7.51 5.38 1.19
C LYS A 38 6.10 5.64 0.67
N ASN A 39 5.63 4.85 -0.30
CA ASN A 39 4.33 5.05 -0.96
C ASN A 39 3.13 4.47 -0.18
N TYR A 40 3.37 3.79 0.93
CA TYR A 40 2.28 3.24 1.74
C TYR A 40 1.70 4.29 2.67
N LYS A 41 0.38 4.43 2.60
CA LYS A 41 -0.36 5.38 3.43
C LYS A 41 -0.35 4.95 4.89
N ILE A 42 0.01 5.89 5.76
CA ILE A 42 -0.09 5.73 7.21
C ILE A 42 -1.48 6.19 7.65
N ILE A 43 -2.17 5.33 8.40
CA ILE A 43 -3.49 5.58 8.96
C ILE A 43 -3.34 5.79 10.46
N LYS A 44 -3.83 6.93 10.95
CA LYS A 44 -3.93 7.24 12.38
C LYS A 44 -5.32 6.90 12.88
N LYS A 45 -5.42 6.19 13.99
CA LYS A 45 -6.70 5.82 14.60
C LYS A 45 -6.63 5.94 16.13
N TYR A 46 -7.51 6.76 16.69
CA TYR A 46 -7.69 6.83 18.13
C TYR A 46 -8.57 5.67 18.62
N ILE A 47 -8.11 4.95 19.62
CA ILE A 47 -8.80 3.79 20.22
C ILE A 47 -9.31 4.16 21.60
N LYS A 48 -10.59 4.48 21.71
CA LYS A 48 -11.24 4.98 22.93
C LYS A 48 -11.00 4.12 24.17
N TYR A 49 -11.14 2.78 24.06
CA TYR A 49 -11.01 1.87 25.20
C TYR A 49 -9.57 1.69 25.68
N LEU A 50 -8.56 2.07 24.87
CA LEU A 50 -7.15 2.08 25.25
C LEU A 50 -6.68 3.47 25.65
N ASN A 51 -7.49 4.50 25.38
CA ASN A 51 -7.10 5.91 25.46
C ASN A 51 -5.77 6.20 24.77
N ASP A 52 -5.58 5.58 23.60
CA ASP A 52 -4.32 5.61 22.86
C ASP A 52 -4.54 5.78 21.36
N THR A 53 -3.56 6.36 20.69
CA THR A 53 -3.56 6.52 19.24
C THR A 53 -2.63 5.50 18.61
N ILE A 54 -3.14 4.74 17.67
CA ILE A 54 -2.35 3.80 16.87
C ILE A 54 -2.11 4.33 15.46
N TYR A 55 -0.95 4.01 14.93
CA TYR A 55 -0.57 4.24 13.54
C TYR A 55 -0.42 2.89 12.87
N TYR A 56 -0.91 2.75 11.66
CA TYR A 56 -0.73 1.52 10.91
C TYR A 56 -0.70 1.79 9.42
N CYS A 57 0.01 0.93 8.70
CA CYS A 57 -0.04 0.82 7.25
C CYS A 57 -0.33 -0.63 6.88
N GLY A 58 -0.64 -0.88 5.61
CA GLY A 58 -0.90 -2.24 5.17
C GLY A 58 -1.00 -2.38 3.66
N PHE A 59 -0.95 -3.62 3.22
CA PHE A 59 -0.99 -3.99 1.81
C PHE A 59 -1.76 -5.31 1.62
N PRO A 60 -2.31 -5.54 0.41
CA PRO A 60 -3.00 -6.79 0.08
C PRO A 60 -2.07 -8.00 0.13
N GLU A 61 -2.60 -9.16 0.50
CA GLU A 61 -1.83 -10.42 0.54
C GLU A 61 -1.18 -10.77 -0.79
N THR A 62 -1.80 -10.39 -1.90
CA THR A 62 -1.30 -10.67 -3.26
C THR A 62 0.09 -10.09 -3.54
N ILE A 63 0.50 -9.06 -2.82
CA ILE A 63 1.83 -8.44 -3.01
C ILE A 63 2.83 -8.81 -1.91
N LEU A 64 2.46 -9.68 -0.98
CA LEU A 64 3.35 -10.11 0.11
C LEU A 64 4.67 -10.66 -0.42
N ALA A 65 4.62 -11.55 -1.41
CA ALA A 65 5.81 -12.15 -2.00
C ALA A 65 6.78 -11.09 -2.55
N THR A 66 6.26 -10.06 -3.22
CA THR A 66 7.06 -8.93 -3.73
C THR A 66 7.70 -8.12 -2.61
N ILE A 67 6.97 -7.88 -1.51
CA ILE A 67 7.49 -7.19 -0.34
C ILE A 67 8.63 -7.97 0.29
N LEU A 68 8.45 -9.28 0.53
CA LEU A 68 9.45 -10.14 1.14
C LEU A 68 10.70 -10.31 0.23
N ASP A 69 10.52 -10.42 -1.08
CA ASP A 69 11.61 -10.45 -2.06
C ASP A 69 12.44 -9.16 -2.03
N THR A 70 11.79 -8.01 -1.85
CA THR A 70 12.50 -6.72 -1.71
C THR A 70 13.40 -6.69 -0.48
N PHE A 71 12.96 -7.24 0.65
CA PHE A 71 13.78 -7.37 1.85
C PHE A 71 14.94 -8.36 1.64
N THR A 72 14.67 -9.51 1.02
CA THR A 72 15.69 -10.52 0.71
C THR A 72 16.79 -9.96 -0.18
N LYS A 73 16.46 -9.17 -1.19
CA LYS A 73 17.42 -8.49 -2.08
C LYS A 73 18.32 -7.49 -1.36
N GLN A 74 17.89 -6.98 -0.22
CA GLN A 74 18.66 -6.10 0.65
C GLN A 74 19.39 -6.85 1.78
N ALA A 75 19.47 -8.18 1.71
CA ALA A 75 20.05 -9.04 2.75
C ALA A 75 19.35 -8.94 4.12
N ILE A 76 18.08 -8.54 4.14
CA ILE A 76 17.24 -8.45 5.32
C ILE A 76 16.48 -9.77 5.46
N SER A 77 16.56 -10.38 6.64
CA SER A 77 15.95 -11.68 6.93
C SER A 77 14.52 -11.52 7.42
N TYR A 78 13.68 -12.49 7.10
CA TYR A 78 12.34 -12.60 7.66
C TYR A 78 12.04 -14.05 8.05
N ARG A 79 11.09 -14.23 8.97
CA ARG A 79 10.57 -15.53 9.34
C ARG A 79 9.08 -15.46 9.63
N TYR A 80 8.37 -16.52 9.31
CA TYR A 80 6.98 -16.71 9.73
C TYR A 80 6.97 -17.17 11.19
N ILE A 81 6.24 -16.46 12.05
CA ILE A 81 5.96 -16.92 13.41
C ILE A 81 4.81 -17.92 13.35
N ASN A 82 3.81 -17.63 12.53
CA ASN A 82 2.68 -18.49 12.20
C ASN A 82 2.05 -18.01 10.88
N GLU A 83 0.92 -18.61 10.48
CA GLU A 83 0.22 -18.27 9.23
C GLU A 83 -0.29 -16.82 9.16
N LYS A 84 -0.34 -16.13 10.29
CA LYS A 84 -0.87 -14.77 10.41
C LYS A 84 0.15 -13.75 10.87
N GLU A 85 1.38 -14.15 11.12
CA GLU A 85 2.41 -13.27 11.66
C GLU A 85 3.77 -13.54 11.01
N ILE A 86 4.39 -12.46 10.55
CA ILE A 86 5.75 -12.44 9.99
C ILE A 86 6.55 -11.42 10.78
N ILE A 87 7.80 -11.77 11.09
CA ILE A 87 8.77 -10.83 11.63
C ILE A 87 9.90 -10.66 10.62
N ILE A 88 10.35 -9.42 10.42
CA ILE A 88 11.45 -9.01 9.56
C ILE A 88 12.50 -8.39 10.46
N GLU A 89 13.67 -8.98 10.46
CA GLU A 89 14.78 -8.68 11.38
C GLU A 89 16.04 -8.25 10.62
N ASN A 90 17.05 -7.77 11.34
CA ASN A 90 18.31 -7.31 10.74
C ASN A 90 18.11 -6.16 9.73
N LEU A 91 17.28 -5.20 10.11
CA LEU A 91 17.03 -4.03 9.29
C LEU A 91 18.30 -3.20 9.11
N THR A 92 18.57 -2.78 7.88
CA THR A 92 19.75 -1.98 7.52
C THR A 92 19.59 -0.49 7.78
N ILE A 93 18.35 -0.03 7.99
CA ILE A 93 18.05 1.37 8.29
C ILE A 93 18.17 1.66 9.77
N GLN A 94 18.57 2.89 10.08
CA GLN A 94 18.58 3.38 11.46
C GLN A 94 17.14 3.67 11.91
N LYS A 95 16.75 3.19 13.10
CA LYS A 95 15.47 3.48 13.71
C LYS A 95 15.38 4.99 14.01
N LEU A 96 14.36 5.62 13.47
CA LEU A 96 14.01 7.00 13.80
C LEU A 96 13.43 7.07 15.23
N ASN A 97 13.51 8.25 15.84
CA ASN A 97 12.79 8.51 17.08
C ASN A 97 11.27 8.42 16.79
N TYR A 98 10.59 7.49 17.45
CA TYR A 98 9.18 7.23 17.20
C TYR A 98 8.28 8.43 17.53
N ASP A 99 8.59 9.16 18.62
CA ASP A 99 7.82 10.33 19.05
C ASP A 99 7.98 11.49 18.06
N GLU A 100 9.22 11.70 17.56
CA GLU A 100 9.47 12.70 16.51
C GLU A 100 8.77 12.32 15.20
N TRP A 101 8.80 11.03 14.84
CA TRP A 101 8.11 10.54 13.66
C TRP A 101 6.59 10.76 13.74
N GLN A 102 5.97 10.46 14.91
CA GLN A 102 4.55 10.71 15.14
C GLN A 102 4.16 12.18 14.95
N ASN A 103 5.01 13.10 15.43
CA ASN A 103 4.78 14.54 15.34
C ASN A 103 4.95 15.08 13.91
N ASN A 104 5.80 14.43 13.12
CA ASN A 104 6.10 14.83 11.74
C ASN A 104 5.18 14.18 10.70
N ILE A 105 4.30 13.25 11.10
CA ILE A 105 3.30 12.70 10.19
C ILE A 105 2.26 13.79 9.94
N SER A 106 2.34 14.44 8.80
CA SER A 106 1.28 15.29 8.28
C SER A 106 0.07 14.40 7.98
N ILE A 107 -0.92 14.45 8.88
CA ILE A 107 -2.19 13.81 8.67
C ILE A 107 -3.00 14.75 7.82
N ASP A 108 -2.97 14.54 6.52
CA ASP A 108 -3.92 15.17 5.62
C ASP A 108 -5.34 14.73 6.02
N ASN A 109 -5.96 15.54 6.88
CA ASN A 109 -7.39 15.40 7.18
C ASN A 109 -8.26 15.61 5.93
N ASP A 110 -7.68 16.19 4.87
CA ASP A 110 -8.33 16.41 3.57
C ASP A 110 -8.38 15.17 2.66
N THR A 111 -7.62 14.12 2.96
CA THR A 111 -7.60 12.91 2.11
C THR A 111 -8.90 12.10 2.14
N LYS A 112 -9.85 12.36 3.05
CA LYS A 112 -11.18 11.71 2.96
C LYS A 112 -11.95 12.16 1.71
N LYS A 113 -11.78 13.41 1.27
CA LYS A 113 -12.45 13.94 0.08
C LYS A 113 -11.73 13.52 -1.20
N ILE A 114 -10.39 13.65 -1.23
CA ILE A 114 -9.57 13.30 -2.39
C ILE A 114 -9.53 11.77 -2.60
N PHE A 115 -9.55 10.96 -1.52
CA PHE A 115 -9.54 9.50 -1.63
C PHE A 115 -10.86 8.91 -2.14
N ASN A 116 -11.97 9.56 -1.83
CA ASN A 116 -13.26 9.16 -2.41
C ASN A 116 -13.33 9.57 -3.88
N ASP A 117 -12.80 10.73 -4.24
CA ASP A 117 -12.81 11.23 -5.62
C ASP A 117 -11.81 10.48 -6.51
N THR A 118 -10.56 10.23 -6.05
CA THR A 118 -9.56 9.45 -6.81
C THR A 118 -9.91 7.96 -6.88
N LYS A 119 -10.48 7.37 -5.83
CA LYS A 119 -10.93 5.99 -5.85
C LYS A 119 -12.13 5.82 -6.77
N LYS A 120 -13.03 6.82 -6.81
CA LYS A 120 -14.16 6.87 -7.72
C LYS A 120 -13.68 7.02 -9.17
N ILE A 121 -12.75 7.94 -9.44
CA ILE A 121 -12.20 8.17 -10.79
C ILE A 121 -11.42 6.94 -11.29
N ASN A 122 -10.59 6.30 -10.47
CA ASN A 122 -9.86 5.08 -10.88
C ASN A 122 -10.78 3.85 -11.01
N PHE A 123 -11.87 3.79 -10.27
CA PHE A 123 -12.88 2.74 -10.39
C PHE A 123 -13.66 2.95 -11.68
N ASP A 124 -14.12 4.16 -11.94
CA ASP A 124 -14.88 4.54 -13.14
C ASP A 124 -14.06 4.29 -14.43
N ILE A 125 -12.76 4.64 -14.46
CA ILE A 125 -11.89 4.39 -15.63
C ILE A 125 -11.64 2.90 -15.85
N LYS A 126 -11.46 2.10 -14.79
CA LYS A 126 -11.28 0.65 -14.91
C LYS A 126 -12.56 -0.03 -15.39
N ASP A 127 -13.70 0.35 -14.85
CA ASP A 127 -14.98 -0.22 -15.24
C ASP A 127 -15.36 0.18 -16.67
N ASP A 128 -15.04 1.40 -17.08
CA ASP A 128 -15.20 1.85 -18.46
C ASP A 128 -14.31 1.07 -19.43
N ILE A 129 -13.05 0.85 -19.11
CA ILE A 129 -12.12 0.04 -19.92
C ILE A 129 -12.58 -1.42 -20.01
N ILE A 130 -12.99 -2.01 -18.89
CA ILE A 130 -13.52 -3.38 -18.87
C ILE A 130 -14.77 -3.47 -19.74
N SER A 131 -15.67 -2.51 -19.63
CA SER A 131 -16.89 -2.45 -20.47
C SER A 131 -16.55 -2.31 -21.95
N GLN A 132 -15.55 -1.50 -22.31
CA GLN A 132 -15.10 -1.38 -23.70
C GLN A 132 -14.53 -2.71 -24.23
N ILE A 133 -13.78 -3.45 -23.40
CA ILE A 133 -13.19 -4.75 -23.79
C ILE A 133 -14.29 -5.81 -23.97
N ILE A 134 -15.24 -5.89 -23.02
CA ILE A 134 -16.33 -6.88 -23.05
C ILE A 134 -17.23 -6.67 -24.27
N ASN A 135 -17.52 -5.41 -24.61
CA ASN A 135 -18.43 -5.07 -25.70
C ASN A 135 -17.74 -4.96 -27.07
N TYR A 136 -16.42 -5.16 -27.16
CA TYR A 136 -15.73 -5.10 -28.44
C TYR A 136 -16.00 -6.34 -29.29
N PRO A 137 -16.54 -6.23 -30.53
CA PRO A 137 -16.90 -7.35 -31.37
C PRO A 137 -15.66 -7.96 -32.06
N ILE A 138 -14.81 -8.62 -31.29
CA ILE A 138 -13.50 -9.11 -31.77
C ILE A 138 -13.63 -10.14 -32.92
N ALA A 139 -14.71 -10.93 -32.91
CA ALA A 139 -14.94 -11.93 -33.94
C ALA A 139 -15.35 -11.34 -35.31
N GLU A 140 -15.85 -10.12 -35.32
CA GLU A 140 -16.30 -9.39 -36.51
C GLU A 140 -15.29 -8.34 -36.96
N SER A 141 -14.22 -8.13 -36.19
CA SER A 141 -13.20 -7.10 -36.43
C SER A 141 -12.06 -7.63 -37.27
N THR A 142 -11.52 -6.78 -38.13
CA THR A 142 -10.26 -7.06 -38.83
C THR A 142 -9.07 -7.00 -37.86
N PRO A 143 -7.94 -7.66 -38.16
CA PRO A 143 -6.72 -7.57 -37.32
C PRO A 143 -6.25 -6.14 -37.07
N ILE A 144 -6.41 -5.24 -38.05
CA ILE A 144 -6.02 -3.83 -37.92
C ILE A 144 -6.95 -3.09 -36.94
N GLU A 145 -8.25 -3.34 -37.00
CA GLU A 145 -9.22 -2.74 -36.06
C GLU A 145 -8.99 -3.24 -34.63
N ALA A 146 -8.75 -4.54 -34.46
CA ALA A 146 -8.41 -5.11 -33.15
C ALA A 146 -7.12 -4.52 -32.58
N PHE A 147 -6.08 -4.34 -33.41
CA PHE A 147 -4.84 -3.68 -33.01
C PHE A 147 -5.07 -2.23 -32.59
N ASN A 148 -5.80 -1.45 -33.37
CA ASN A 148 -6.13 -0.06 -33.05
C ASN A 148 -6.94 0.05 -31.75
N PHE A 149 -7.85 -0.86 -31.51
CA PHE A 149 -8.61 -0.92 -30.26
C PHE A 149 -7.67 -1.19 -29.06
N LEU A 150 -6.80 -2.19 -29.14
CA LEU A 150 -5.82 -2.49 -28.10
C LEU A 150 -4.89 -1.30 -27.84
N TYR A 151 -4.41 -0.63 -28.89
CA TYR A 151 -3.57 0.57 -28.78
C TYR A 151 -4.30 1.70 -28.05
N LYS A 152 -5.58 1.92 -28.36
CA LYS A 152 -6.46 2.91 -27.67
C LYS A 152 -6.58 2.58 -26.18
N ILE A 153 -6.88 1.33 -25.82
CA ILE A 153 -6.98 0.87 -24.44
C ILE A 153 -5.64 1.06 -23.69
N GLN A 154 -4.53 0.69 -24.31
CA GLN A 154 -3.20 0.88 -23.72
C GLN A 154 -2.89 2.36 -23.46
N LYS A 155 -3.24 3.24 -24.40
CA LYS A 155 -3.07 4.69 -24.25
C LYS A 155 -3.93 5.26 -23.09
N GLN A 156 -5.17 4.81 -22.95
CA GLN A 156 -6.05 5.20 -21.86
C GLN A 156 -5.47 4.77 -20.50
N LEU A 157 -4.97 3.54 -20.39
CA LEU A 157 -4.33 3.04 -19.16
C LEU A 157 -3.06 3.82 -18.81
N LYS A 158 -2.22 4.15 -19.79
CA LYS A 158 -1.02 4.96 -19.56
C LYS A 158 -1.34 6.40 -19.15
N ASN A 159 -2.31 7.04 -19.78
CA ASN A 159 -2.73 8.40 -19.43
C ASN A 159 -3.41 8.48 -18.07
N GLY A 160 -4.20 7.49 -17.68
CA GLY A 160 -4.76 7.37 -16.33
C GLY A 160 -3.69 7.19 -15.25
N SER A 161 -2.52 6.66 -15.59
CA SER A 161 -1.37 6.52 -14.68
C SER A 161 -0.50 7.79 -14.61
N ILE A 162 -0.54 8.66 -15.64
CA ILE A 162 0.31 9.86 -15.75
C ILE A 162 -0.25 11.05 -14.97
N THR A 163 -1.54 11.07 -14.64
CA THR A 163 -2.15 12.16 -13.87
C THR A 163 -1.59 12.28 -12.43
N PHE A 164 -0.76 11.35 -11.99
CA PHE A 164 -0.08 11.37 -10.69
C PHE A 164 1.30 12.06 -10.68
N LEU A 165 1.83 12.49 -11.84
CA LEU A 165 3.19 13.06 -11.93
C LEU A 165 3.26 14.55 -12.31
N VAL A 166 2.13 15.21 -12.60
CA VAL A 166 2.11 16.62 -12.98
C VAL A 166 1.24 17.41 -12.00
N GLY A 167 1.78 17.69 -10.86
CA GLY A 167 1.18 18.52 -9.82
C GLY A 167 2.22 18.99 -8.84
N LYS A 168 3.30 19.61 -9.33
CA LYS A 168 4.19 20.50 -8.58
C LYS A 168 4.87 21.43 -9.58
N ASP A 169 4.32 22.59 -9.73
CA ASP A 169 5.01 23.85 -9.88
C ASP A 169 4.39 24.83 -8.88
#